data_e0469017b620a839bb0c7f47c697711b
#
_entry.id   e0469017b620a839bb0c7f47c697711b
#
_cell.length_a   1.000
_cell.length_b   1.000
_cell.length_c   1.000
_cell.angle_alpha   90.00
_cell.angle_beta   90.00
_cell.angle_gamma   90.00
#
_symmetry.space_group_name_H-M   'P 1'
#
loop_
_entity.id
_entity.type
_entity.pdbx_description
1 polymer ?
#
loop_
_entity_poly.entity_id
_entity_poly.type
_entity_poly.pdbx_seq_one_letter_code
_entity_poly.pdbx_strand_id
1 'polypeptide(L)'
;MPDTASVTISDMASAADADAFRTLNEAWIERFFTLEDEDRKLLGDPVGQIVEPGGAVFVARMDDAVVGCVGIMPVGDGEYELVKMAVAADHQGHGTGRRLIQYAIERARAVGARRLVLETNSALASAVHLYETTGFRHLGPEERHASPYVRADVAMALEL
;
A
#
# COMPACT_ATOMS: atom_id res chain seq x y z
N MET A 1 0.27 -16.68 -22.70
CA MET A 1 0.72 -15.36 -22.34
C MET A 1 0.03 -14.89 -21.08
N PRO A 2 0.74 -14.84 -19.99
CA PRO A 2 0.14 -14.25 -18.80
C PRO A 2 -0.05 -12.77 -19.07
N ASP A 3 -1.24 -12.30 -18.98
CA ASP A 3 -1.50 -10.89 -19.12
C ASP A 3 -2.15 -10.37 -17.85
N THR A 4 -2.16 -9.06 -17.72
CA THR A 4 -2.72 -8.39 -16.55
C THR A 4 -4.24 -8.50 -16.50
N ALA A 5 -4.87 -8.97 -17.59
CA ALA A 5 -6.31 -9.13 -17.63
C ALA A 5 -6.80 -10.25 -16.71
N SER A 6 -5.90 -11.21 -16.35
CA SER A 6 -6.27 -12.27 -15.40
C SER A 6 -6.12 -11.87 -13.93
N VAL A 7 -5.62 -10.66 -13.64
CA VAL A 7 -5.50 -10.18 -12.26
C VAL A 7 -6.80 -9.51 -11.83
N THR A 8 -7.34 -9.94 -10.69
CA THR A 8 -8.52 -9.33 -10.07
C THR A 8 -8.14 -8.74 -8.71
N ILE A 9 -8.75 -7.60 -8.36
CA ILE A 9 -8.49 -6.95 -7.08
C ILE A 9 -9.76 -6.98 -6.25
N SER A 10 -9.63 -7.35 -4.99
CA SER A 10 -10.77 -7.41 -4.05
C SER A 10 -10.28 -7.14 -2.63
N ASP A 11 -11.22 -6.97 -1.72
CA ASP A 11 -10.91 -6.83 -0.31
C ASP A 11 -10.32 -8.15 0.23
N MET A 12 -9.40 -8.01 1.18
CA MET A 12 -8.88 -9.15 1.95
C MET A 12 -10.06 -9.85 2.64
N ALA A 13 -10.21 -11.16 2.43
CA ALA A 13 -11.39 -11.88 2.86
C ALA A 13 -11.14 -13.08 3.78
N SER A 14 -9.89 -13.49 3.96
CA SER A 14 -9.59 -14.72 4.69
C SER A 14 -8.27 -14.62 5.45
N ALA A 15 -8.03 -15.58 6.35
CA ALA A 15 -6.74 -15.72 7.03
C ALA A 15 -5.61 -15.96 6.03
N ALA A 16 -5.88 -16.68 4.95
CA ALA A 16 -4.89 -16.92 3.89
C ALA A 16 -4.51 -15.59 3.20
N ASP A 17 -5.48 -14.70 2.97
CA ASP A 17 -5.21 -13.37 2.42
C ASP A 17 -4.35 -12.55 3.38
N ALA A 18 -4.64 -12.60 4.68
CA ALA A 18 -3.85 -11.89 5.69
C ALA A 18 -2.42 -12.42 5.74
N ASP A 19 -2.22 -13.72 5.62
CA ASP A 19 -0.89 -14.31 5.56
C ASP A 19 -0.14 -13.86 4.30
N ALA A 20 -0.83 -13.80 3.16
CA ALA A 20 -0.23 -13.32 1.91
C ALA A 20 0.17 -11.85 2.02
N PHE A 21 -0.67 -11.02 2.62
CA PHE A 21 -0.36 -9.62 2.90
C PHE A 21 0.93 -9.49 3.69
N ARG A 22 1.06 -10.28 4.76
CA ARG A 22 2.26 -10.29 5.59
C ARG A 22 3.48 -10.76 4.81
N THR A 23 3.41 -11.92 4.16
CA THR A 23 4.57 -12.52 3.51
C THR A 23 5.06 -11.71 2.31
N LEU A 24 4.15 -11.13 1.53
CA LEU A 24 4.53 -10.26 0.41
C LEU A 24 5.26 -9.02 0.91
N ASN A 25 4.76 -8.41 1.98
CA ASN A 25 5.39 -7.21 2.53
C ASN A 25 6.71 -7.51 3.21
N GLU A 26 6.80 -8.60 3.96
CA GLU A 26 8.06 -9.00 4.59
C GLU A 26 9.15 -9.22 3.52
N ALA A 27 8.81 -9.93 2.46
CA ALA A 27 9.74 -10.17 1.36
C ALA A 27 10.19 -8.87 0.69
N TRP A 28 9.24 -7.94 0.46
CA TRP A 28 9.53 -6.65 -0.15
C TRP A 28 10.43 -5.80 0.76
N ILE A 29 10.07 -5.68 2.04
CA ILE A 29 10.82 -4.84 2.98
C ILE A 29 12.23 -5.39 3.19
N GLU A 30 12.36 -6.69 3.42
CA GLU A 30 13.67 -7.32 3.69
C GLU A 30 14.59 -7.32 2.48
N ARG A 31 14.04 -7.13 1.29
CA ARG A 31 14.83 -7.01 0.07
C ARG A 31 15.64 -5.71 0.03
N PHE A 32 15.14 -4.64 0.64
CA PHE A 32 15.73 -3.31 0.59
C PHE A 32 16.10 -2.74 1.95
N PHE A 33 15.43 -3.19 3.02
CA PHE A 33 15.52 -2.61 4.35
C PHE A 33 15.44 -3.70 5.40
N THR A 34 15.22 -3.27 6.66
CA THR A 34 14.99 -4.16 7.80
C THR A 34 13.58 -3.94 8.32
N LEU A 35 12.92 -5.02 8.75
CA LEU A 35 11.62 -4.92 9.38
C LEU A 35 11.71 -4.12 10.68
N GLU A 36 10.81 -3.16 10.86
CA GLU A 36 10.69 -2.34 12.05
C GLU A 36 9.47 -2.77 12.86
N ASP A 37 9.38 -2.31 14.10
CA ASP A 37 8.27 -2.71 14.99
C ASP A 37 6.90 -2.32 14.43
N GLU A 38 6.80 -1.16 13.80
CA GLU A 38 5.55 -0.74 13.18
C GLU A 38 5.14 -1.68 12.03
N ASP A 39 6.12 -2.18 11.26
CA ASP A 39 5.84 -3.18 10.23
C ASP A 39 5.25 -4.45 10.85
N ARG A 40 5.87 -4.94 11.92
CA ARG A 40 5.42 -6.16 12.59
C ARG A 40 4.01 -6.00 13.14
N LYS A 41 3.71 -4.82 13.66
CA LYS A 41 2.40 -4.50 14.21
C LYS A 41 1.31 -4.59 13.14
N LEU A 42 1.50 -3.89 12.01
CA LEU A 42 0.51 -3.87 10.94
C LEU A 42 0.40 -5.21 10.21
N LEU A 43 1.54 -5.85 9.95
CA LEU A 43 1.57 -7.11 9.21
C LEU A 43 1.14 -8.30 10.06
N GLY A 44 1.30 -8.22 11.39
CA GLY A 44 0.92 -9.28 12.30
C GLY A 44 -0.57 -9.33 12.59
N ASP A 45 -1.28 -8.21 12.41
CA ASP A 45 -2.71 -8.13 12.70
C ASP A 45 -3.38 -7.06 11.81
N PRO A 46 -3.45 -7.30 10.50
CA PRO A 46 -4.02 -6.30 9.59
C PRO A 46 -5.51 -6.04 9.87
N VAL A 47 -6.25 -7.02 10.32
CA VAL A 47 -7.67 -6.82 10.66
C VAL A 47 -7.80 -5.83 11.82
N GLY A 48 -7.11 -6.08 12.93
CA GLY A 48 -7.20 -5.23 14.12
C GLY A 48 -6.54 -3.88 13.94
N GLN A 49 -5.46 -3.80 13.18
CA GLN A 49 -4.66 -2.58 13.05
C GLN A 49 -5.08 -1.69 11.89
N ILE A 50 -5.68 -2.26 10.84
CA ILE A 50 -6.02 -1.51 9.62
C ILE A 50 -7.54 -1.49 9.40
N VAL A 51 -8.17 -2.66 9.38
CA VAL A 51 -9.58 -2.77 9.00
C VAL A 51 -10.51 -2.26 10.09
N GLU A 52 -10.33 -2.72 11.32
CA GLU A 52 -11.21 -2.33 12.42
C GLU A 52 -11.21 -0.82 12.71
N PRO A 53 -10.07 -0.11 12.64
CA PRO A 53 -10.08 1.35 12.79
C PRO A 53 -10.77 2.10 11.66
N GLY A 54 -11.20 1.45 10.60
CA GLY A 54 -11.91 2.08 9.50
C GLY A 54 -11.19 2.03 8.15
N GLY A 55 -10.09 1.32 8.09
CA GLY A 55 -9.33 1.13 6.84
C GLY A 55 -9.76 -0.12 6.08
N ALA A 56 -8.96 -0.49 5.10
CA ALA A 56 -9.20 -1.68 4.28
C ALA A 56 -7.87 -2.21 3.75
N VAL A 57 -7.84 -3.49 3.44
CA VAL A 57 -6.71 -4.13 2.77
C VAL A 57 -7.23 -4.78 1.50
N PHE A 58 -6.52 -4.53 0.40
CA PHE A 58 -6.88 -5.05 -0.92
C PHE A 58 -5.82 -6.03 -1.38
N VAL A 59 -6.26 -7.09 -2.05
CA VAL A 59 -5.37 -8.11 -2.60
C VAL A 59 -5.61 -8.24 -4.10
N ALA A 60 -4.53 -8.44 -4.84
CA ALA A 60 -4.57 -8.74 -6.26
C ALA A 60 -4.33 -10.23 -6.43
N ARG A 61 -5.22 -10.91 -7.14
CA ARG A 61 -5.15 -12.35 -7.37
C ARG A 61 -4.92 -12.64 -8.84
N MET A 62 -4.06 -13.58 -9.11
CA MET A 62 -3.92 -14.19 -10.42
C MET A 62 -4.15 -15.69 -10.23
N ASP A 63 -5.17 -16.23 -10.89
CA ASP A 63 -5.70 -17.56 -10.59
C ASP A 63 -6.08 -17.60 -9.10
N ASP A 64 -5.57 -18.50 -8.31
CA ASP A 64 -5.89 -18.56 -6.88
C ASP A 64 -4.78 -17.97 -5.99
N ALA A 65 -3.75 -17.38 -6.60
CA ALA A 65 -2.61 -16.85 -5.86
C ALA A 65 -2.74 -15.34 -5.64
N VAL A 66 -2.43 -14.88 -4.43
CA VAL A 66 -2.31 -13.45 -4.15
C VAL A 66 -0.93 -13.00 -4.61
N VAL A 67 -0.90 -12.09 -5.57
CA VAL A 67 0.34 -11.60 -6.20
C VAL A 67 0.64 -10.15 -5.86
N GLY A 68 -0.24 -9.47 -5.17
CA GLY A 68 -0.02 -8.10 -4.73
C GLY A 68 -1.02 -7.70 -3.67
N CYS A 69 -0.73 -6.61 -2.99
CA CYS A 69 -1.58 -6.10 -1.92
C CYS A 69 -1.29 -4.63 -1.63
N VAL A 70 -2.24 -3.97 -0.97
CA VAL A 70 -2.09 -2.62 -0.46
C VAL A 70 -3.16 -2.38 0.59
N GLY A 71 -2.86 -1.52 1.57
CA GLY A 71 -3.85 -1.10 2.56
C GLY A 71 -4.09 0.40 2.51
N ILE A 72 -5.24 0.82 3.02
CA ILE A 72 -5.50 2.22 3.37
C ILE A 72 -6.00 2.27 4.80
N MET A 73 -5.57 3.28 5.56
CA MET A 73 -6.01 3.43 6.94
C MET A 73 -6.24 4.90 7.28
N PRO A 74 -7.26 5.21 8.10
CA PRO A 74 -7.53 6.59 8.48
C PRO A 74 -6.43 7.10 9.39
N VAL A 75 -6.01 8.35 9.16
CA VAL A 75 -4.97 9.00 9.98
C VAL A 75 -5.45 10.33 10.58
N GLY A 76 -6.77 10.61 10.50
CA GLY A 76 -7.36 11.80 11.07
C GLY A 76 -7.63 12.88 10.04
N ASP A 77 -8.51 13.82 10.38
CA ASP A 77 -8.82 15.00 9.57
C ASP A 77 -9.26 14.71 8.14
N GLY A 78 -9.94 13.56 7.93
CA GLY A 78 -10.38 13.18 6.59
C GLY A 78 -9.27 12.64 5.71
N GLU A 79 -8.09 12.39 6.27
CA GLU A 79 -6.98 11.81 5.53
C GLU A 79 -6.90 10.31 5.75
N TYR A 80 -6.55 9.60 4.68
CA TYR A 80 -6.20 8.18 4.73
C TYR A 80 -4.77 8.03 4.26
N GLU A 81 -4.10 7.00 4.77
CA GLU A 81 -2.73 6.68 4.37
C GLU A 81 -2.72 5.39 3.55
N LEU A 82 -2.04 5.43 2.40
CA LEU A 82 -1.76 4.24 1.60
C LEU A 82 -0.57 3.52 2.25
N VAL A 83 -0.76 2.27 2.65
CA VAL A 83 0.25 1.54 3.43
C VAL A 83 0.48 0.15 2.84
N LYS A 84 1.69 -0.34 3.05
CA LYS A 84 2.02 -1.76 2.85
C LYS A 84 1.70 -2.28 1.45
N MET A 85 2.02 -1.49 0.41
CA MET A 85 1.91 -1.98 -0.96
C MET A 85 3.09 -2.88 -1.29
N ALA A 86 2.79 -4.06 -1.80
CA ALA A 86 3.81 -4.98 -2.25
C ALA A 86 3.27 -5.80 -3.42
N VAL A 87 4.13 -6.09 -4.39
CA VAL A 87 3.83 -6.95 -5.53
C VAL A 87 4.87 -8.05 -5.56
N ALA A 88 4.44 -9.29 -5.77
CA ALA A 88 5.36 -10.43 -5.85
C ALA A 88 6.43 -10.16 -6.91
N ALA A 89 7.67 -10.57 -6.63
CA ALA A 89 8.82 -10.22 -7.47
C ALA A 89 8.64 -10.65 -8.93
N ASP A 90 8.04 -11.81 -9.15
CA ASP A 90 7.81 -12.35 -10.49
C ASP A 90 6.59 -11.73 -11.20
N HIS A 91 5.84 -10.86 -10.51
CA HIS A 91 4.69 -10.15 -11.09
C HIS A 91 4.92 -8.65 -11.22
N GLN A 92 6.12 -8.16 -10.91
CA GLN A 92 6.45 -6.75 -11.07
C GLN A 92 6.60 -6.41 -12.56
N GLY A 93 6.33 -5.14 -12.91
CA GLY A 93 6.44 -4.70 -14.29
C GLY A 93 5.22 -5.02 -15.16
N HIS A 94 4.14 -5.52 -14.59
CA HIS A 94 2.91 -5.89 -15.31
C HIS A 94 1.73 -4.95 -15.03
N GLY A 95 1.95 -3.85 -14.35
CA GLY A 95 0.90 -2.88 -14.04
C GLY A 95 0.06 -3.22 -12.81
N THR A 96 0.37 -4.28 -12.08
CA THR A 96 -0.39 -4.67 -10.89
C THR A 96 -0.34 -3.60 -9.80
N GLY A 97 0.85 -3.03 -9.56
CA GLY A 97 0.99 -1.97 -8.57
C GLY A 97 0.14 -0.74 -8.89
N ARG A 98 0.14 -0.31 -10.15
CA ARG A 98 -0.69 0.81 -10.59
C ARG A 98 -2.18 0.52 -10.40
N ARG A 99 -2.63 -0.67 -10.72
CA ARG A 99 -4.03 -1.06 -10.54
C ARG A 99 -4.41 -1.08 -9.06
N LEU A 100 -3.51 -1.57 -8.20
CA LEU A 100 -3.73 -1.55 -6.75
C LEU A 100 -3.87 -0.12 -6.22
N ILE A 101 -2.99 0.78 -6.66
CA ILE A 101 -3.05 2.19 -6.25
C ILE A 101 -4.37 2.82 -6.72
N GLN A 102 -4.75 2.59 -7.98
CA GLN A 102 -6.00 3.13 -8.53
C GLN A 102 -7.22 2.60 -7.77
N TYR A 103 -7.22 1.32 -7.42
CA TYR A 103 -8.28 0.71 -6.64
C TYR A 103 -8.38 1.35 -5.25
N ALA A 104 -7.23 1.56 -4.61
CA ALA A 104 -7.16 2.21 -3.30
C ALA A 104 -7.66 3.66 -3.36
N ILE A 105 -7.30 4.40 -4.41
CA ILE A 105 -7.77 5.77 -4.61
C ILE A 105 -9.30 5.80 -4.70
N GLU A 106 -9.89 4.91 -5.50
CA GLU A 106 -11.35 4.86 -5.66
C GLU A 106 -12.04 4.50 -4.33
N ARG A 107 -11.47 3.57 -3.57
CA ARG A 107 -12.05 3.24 -2.26
C ARG A 107 -11.93 4.42 -1.29
N ALA A 108 -10.81 5.12 -1.29
CA ALA A 108 -10.63 6.29 -0.43
C ALA A 108 -11.66 7.37 -0.77
N ARG A 109 -11.92 7.61 -2.06
CA ARG A 109 -12.99 8.52 -2.48
C ARG A 109 -14.35 8.05 -1.99
N ALA A 110 -14.64 6.77 -2.13
CA ALA A 110 -15.94 6.21 -1.77
C ALA A 110 -16.25 6.34 -0.27
N VAL A 111 -15.24 6.28 0.58
CA VAL A 111 -15.42 6.46 2.04
C VAL A 111 -15.38 7.92 2.46
N GLY A 112 -15.25 8.85 1.52
CA GLY A 112 -15.31 10.29 1.80
C GLY A 112 -13.98 10.90 2.25
N ALA A 113 -12.86 10.23 2.02
CA ALA A 113 -11.55 10.81 2.34
C ALA A 113 -11.31 12.05 1.49
N ARG A 114 -10.73 13.10 2.08
CA ARG A 114 -10.38 14.31 1.33
C ARG A 114 -8.98 14.25 0.74
N ARG A 115 -8.13 13.38 1.28
CA ARG A 115 -6.72 13.26 0.88
C ARG A 115 -6.21 11.86 1.17
N LEU A 116 -5.37 11.35 0.28
CA LEU A 116 -4.63 10.12 0.48
C LEU A 116 -3.14 10.46 0.58
N VAL A 117 -2.50 10.05 1.66
CA VAL A 117 -1.07 10.32 1.89
C VAL A 117 -0.29 9.01 1.87
N LEU A 118 1.03 9.10 1.69
CA LEU A 118 1.90 7.95 1.79
C LEU A 118 3.30 8.37 2.20
N GLU A 119 4.06 7.39 2.71
CA GLU A 119 5.48 7.55 3.01
C GLU A 119 6.25 6.47 2.28
N THR A 120 7.46 6.79 1.80
CA THR A 120 8.31 5.83 1.12
C THR A 120 9.78 6.27 1.26
N ASN A 121 10.66 5.61 0.54
CA ASN A 121 12.09 5.92 0.56
C ASN A 121 12.57 6.27 -0.85
N SER A 122 13.42 7.29 -0.94
CA SER A 122 13.94 7.79 -2.21
C SER A 122 14.76 6.75 -2.98
N ALA A 123 15.31 5.74 -2.29
CA ALA A 123 16.03 4.66 -2.95
C ALA A 123 15.09 3.76 -3.77
N LEU A 124 13.78 3.79 -3.50
CA LEU A 124 12.78 3.03 -4.25
C LEU A 124 12.29 3.86 -5.44
N ALA A 125 13.17 4.15 -6.39
CA ALA A 125 12.90 5.07 -7.49
C ALA A 125 11.68 4.64 -8.32
N SER A 126 11.50 3.35 -8.56
CA SER A 126 10.36 2.84 -9.33
C SER A 126 9.04 3.08 -8.62
N ALA A 127 9.01 2.89 -7.29
CA ALA A 127 7.82 3.14 -6.49
C ALA A 127 7.48 4.62 -6.47
N VAL A 128 8.47 5.48 -6.25
CA VAL A 128 8.27 6.94 -6.25
C VAL A 128 7.72 7.39 -7.61
N HIS A 129 8.31 6.91 -8.70
CA HIS A 129 7.84 7.24 -10.04
C HIS A 129 6.38 6.79 -10.26
N LEU A 130 6.03 5.60 -9.78
CA LEU A 130 4.68 5.09 -9.89
C LEU A 130 3.68 5.99 -9.15
N TYR A 131 4.03 6.45 -7.95
CA TYR A 131 3.18 7.37 -7.19
C TYR A 131 3.06 8.72 -7.93
N GLU A 132 4.16 9.26 -8.43
CA GLU A 132 4.13 10.51 -9.19
C GLU A 132 3.20 10.40 -10.40
N THR A 133 3.30 9.31 -11.16
CA THR A 133 2.50 9.12 -12.38
C THR A 133 1.03 8.80 -12.09
N THR A 134 0.70 8.45 -10.85
CA THR A 134 -0.71 8.27 -10.45
C THR A 134 -1.30 9.52 -9.80
N GLY A 135 -0.53 10.61 -9.74
CA GLY A 135 -1.03 11.92 -9.35
C GLY A 135 -0.59 12.41 -7.97
N PHE A 136 0.21 11.64 -7.24
CA PHE A 136 0.71 12.07 -5.93
C PHE A 136 1.77 13.17 -6.11
N ARG A 137 1.72 14.17 -5.23
CA ARG A 137 2.74 15.23 -5.17
C ARG A 137 3.59 15.05 -3.93
N HIS A 138 4.85 15.48 -4.03
CA HIS A 138 5.76 15.44 -2.88
C HIS A 138 5.35 16.48 -1.85
N LEU A 139 5.47 16.11 -0.57
CA LEU A 139 5.23 17.02 0.55
C LEU A 139 6.56 17.60 1.04
N GLY A 140 6.55 18.90 1.36
CA GLY A 140 7.71 19.54 1.99
C GLY A 140 7.81 19.21 3.48
N PRO A 141 8.95 19.53 4.13
CA PRO A 141 9.14 19.17 5.53
C PRO A 141 8.08 19.70 6.48
N GLU A 142 7.53 20.89 6.22
CA GLU A 142 6.49 21.49 7.07
C GLU A 142 5.10 20.89 6.84
N GLU A 143 4.92 20.10 5.77
CA GLU A 143 3.66 19.45 5.46
C GLU A 143 3.60 18.01 5.97
N ARG A 144 4.72 17.47 6.41
CA ARG A 144 4.83 16.06 6.79
C ARG A 144 4.42 15.84 8.22
N HIS A 145 3.79 14.68 8.46
CA HIS A 145 3.62 14.18 9.81
C HIS A 145 4.89 13.45 10.26
N ALA A 146 5.08 13.31 11.58
CA ALA A 146 6.15 12.48 12.10
C ALA A 146 5.94 11.03 11.66
N SER A 147 6.99 10.39 11.16
CA SER A 147 6.91 9.01 10.70
C SER A 147 7.33 8.04 11.79
N PRO A 148 6.62 6.90 11.96
CA PRO A 148 7.10 5.84 12.83
C PRO A 148 8.24 5.02 12.22
N TYR A 149 8.60 5.26 10.95
CA TYR A 149 9.62 4.49 10.24
C TYR A 149 10.91 5.29 10.10
N VAL A 150 12.04 4.67 10.47
CA VAL A 150 13.36 5.28 10.29
C VAL A 150 13.69 5.43 8.79
N ARG A 151 13.25 4.47 7.97
CA ARG A 151 13.56 4.45 6.55
C ARG A 151 12.76 5.44 5.69
N ALA A 152 11.71 6.02 6.23
CA ALA A 152 10.84 6.92 5.44
C ALA A 152 11.49 8.29 5.31
N ASP A 153 11.84 8.68 4.08
CA ASP A 153 12.41 9.99 3.78
C ASP A 153 11.64 10.75 2.69
N VAL A 154 10.59 10.13 2.14
CA VAL A 154 9.71 10.74 1.13
C VAL A 154 8.28 10.66 1.64
N ALA A 155 7.56 11.76 1.58
CA ALA A 155 6.13 11.81 1.87
C ALA A 155 5.41 12.44 0.68
N MET A 156 4.25 11.89 0.32
CA MET A 156 3.49 12.33 -0.83
C MET A 156 2.00 12.37 -0.49
N ALA A 157 1.24 13.14 -1.25
CA ALA A 157 -0.21 13.26 -1.05
C ALA A 157 -0.95 13.38 -2.38
N LEU A 158 -2.18 12.89 -2.39
CA LEU A 158 -3.13 13.05 -3.48
C LEU A 158 -4.40 13.65 -2.91
N GLU A 159 -4.80 14.81 -3.42
CA GLU A 159 -6.09 15.42 -3.06
C GLU A 159 -7.20 14.65 -3.78
N LEU A 160 -8.26 14.31 -3.06
CA LEU A 160 -9.34 13.46 -3.60
C LEU A 160 -10.61 14.24 -3.98
#